data_644e29f893fb55265bae69383cde4ed6
#
_entry.id   644e29f893fb55265bae69383cde4ed6
#
_cell.length_a   1.000
_cell.length_b   1.000
_cell.length_c   1.000
_cell.angle_alpha   90.00
_cell.angle_beta   90.00
_cell.angle_gamma   90.00
#
_symmetry.space_group_name_H-M   'P 1'
#
loop_
_entity.id
_entity.type
_entity.pdbx_description
1 polymer ?
#
loop_
_entity_poly.entity_id
_entity_poly.type
_entity_poly.pdbx_seq_one_letter_code
_entity_poly.pdbx_strand_id
1 'polypeptide(L)'
;MENFFNNILETGSIIASPSKDPDYNFHWVRDSAIVMKSVITLFEKERKNQKYMKIIENYIKTECEHINFHPAEPKFLLDKTPYLGDWGRPQNDGPALRGIVCLKLLKVYGRKQKDLLKIIFNDLSYTIEQLEEPCFDLWEEEYGYHLYTRMVQYKFLCECLYSDKVQYEDLNERIVNRSRELLGHHFSGDNIYSSYDIHGQILRECDSSVLLGLSHVDYKLDEFDCFSDNIKNYAYKMISVFTDIYPINKKLNIPFLGRYFNDKYFDGNPWIISTIALYQYSFVCPNFYYNKNEFKNFLKFLYDDKKLLLSEQIHRETGEDVSVEKLTWNYSELITLFKFIKNFQIDNLIDLFVTE
;
A
#
# COMPACT_ATOMS: atom_id res chain seq x y z
N MET A 1 -17.73 -6.10 0.47
CA MET A 1 -17.72 -4.66 0.87
C MET A 1 -18.06 -4.43 2.34
N GLU A 2 -18.96 -5.19 2.92
CA GLU A 2 -19.33 -5.03 4.35
C GLU A 2 -18.12 -5.14 5.29
N ASN A 3 -17.30 -6.18 5.16
CA ASN A 3 -16.08 -6.35 5.97
C ASN A 3 -15.12 -5.16 5.88
N PHE A 4 -14.96 -4.54 4.70
CA PHE A 4 -14.14 -3.36 4.51
C PHE A 4 -14.64 -2.18 5.36
N PHE A 5 -15.95 -1.91 5.32
CA PHE A 5 -16.51 -0.80 6.07
C PHE A 5 -16.60 -1.06 7.58
N ASN A 6 -16.74 -2.33 8.00
CA ASN A 6 -16.77 -2.69 9.41
C ASN A 6 -15.43 -2.43 10.11
N ASN A 7 -14.33 -2.42 9.36
CA ASN A 7 -13.00 -2.10 9.87
C ASN A 7 -12.70 -0.58 9.89
N ILE A 8 -13.61 0.25 9.40
CA ILE A 8 -13.55 1.71 9.47
C ILE A 8 -14.46 2.18 10.58
N LEU A 9 -13.89 2.52 11.72
CA LEU A 9 -14.65 2.82 12.93
C LEU A 9 -15.27 4.23 12.90
N GLU A 10 -16.35 4.43 13.63
CA GLU A 10 -16.99 5.74 13.76
C GLU A 10 -16.11 6.79 14.45
N THR A 11 -15.11 6.36 15.22
CA THR A 11 -14.09 7.22 15.82
C THR A 11 -13.15 7.85 14.78
N GLY A 12 -13.11 7.28 13.55
CA GLY A 12 -12.18 7.63 12.48
C GLY A 12 -10.93 6.74 12.44
N SER A 13 -10.73 5.86 13.44
CA SER A 13 -9.68 4.84 13.39
C SER A 13 -10.02 3.78 12.35
N ILE A 14 -9.00 3.29 11.65
CA ILE A 14 -9.12 2.21 10.66
C ILE A 14 -8.25 1.06 11.14
N ILE A 15 -8.87 -0.06 11.51
CA ILE A 15 -8.16 -1.22 12.01
C ILE A 15 -7.61 -2.07 10.87
N ALA A 16 -6.41 -2.64 11.05
CA ALA A 16 -5.82 -3.52 10.06
C ALA A 16 -6.64 -4.82 9.91
N SER A 17 -7.10 -5.40 11.02
CA SER A 17 -8.04 -6.52 11.06
C SER A 17 -8.78 -6.52 12.40
N PRO A 18 -9.97 -7.13 12.51
CA PRO A 18 -10.65 -7.34 13.80
C PRO A 18 -10.03 -8.44 14.65
N SER A 19 -9.00 -9.14 14.17
CA SER A 19 -8.31 -10.22 14.88
C SER A 19 -7.67 -9.73 16.19
N LYS A 20 -7.70 -10.62 17.19
CA LYS A 20 -7.05 -10.43 18.49
C LYS A 20 -5.87 -11.40 18.71
N ASP A 21 -5.74 -12.41 17.87
CA ASP A 21 -4.65 -13.37 17.90
C ASP A 21 -4.32 -13.86 16.47
N PRO A 22 -3.23 -13.40 15.88
CA PRO A 22 -2.43 -12.25 16.32
C PRO A 22 -3.25 -10.95 16.37
N ASP A 23 -2.84 -10.01 17.26
CA ASP A 23 -3.62 -8.79 17.48
C ASP A 23 -3.34 -7.74 16.39
N TYR A 24 -4.30 -7.55 15.50
CA TYR A 24 -4.30 -6.56 14.41
C TYR A 24 -5.36 -5.48 14.61
N ASN A 25 -5.97 -5.42 15.80
CA ASN A 25 -7.02 -4.46 16.10
C ASN A 25 -6.46 -3.08 16.51
N PHE A 26 -5.59 -2.55 15.66
CA PHE A 26 -4.94 -1.24 15.81
C PHE A 26 -5.08 -0.44 14.51
N HIS A 27 -4.83 0.86 14.64
CA HIS A 27 -4.73 1.77 13.51
C HIS A 27 -3.26 1.94 13.09
N TRP A 28 -2.86 1.38 11.94
CA TRP A 28 -1.58 1.70 11.31
C TRP A 28 -1.73 2.89 10.39
N VAL A 29 -0.80 3.84 10.45
CA VAL A 29 -0.82 5.06 9.63
C VAL A 29 -0.74 4.74 8.14
N ARG A 30 0.16 3.83 7.74
CA ARG A 30 0.27 3.32 6.36
C ARG A 30 -1.03 2.71 5.87
N ASP A 31 -1.54 1.72 6.61
CA ASP A 31 -2.75 0.97 6.23
C ASP A 31 -3.96 1.88 6.12
N SER A 32 -4.14 2.78 7.07
CA SER A 32 -5.26 3.71 7.07
C SER A 32 -5.22 4.69 5.90
N ALA A 33 -4.02 5.14 5.50
CA ALA A 33 -3.85 5.98 4.32
C ALA A 33 -4.23 5.22 3.04
N ILE A 34 -3.78 3.97 2.89
CA ILE A 34 -4.12 3.11 1.75
C ILE A 34 -5.63 2.88 1.68
N VAL A 35 -6.25 2.57 2.81
CA VAL A 35 -7.71 2.37 2.92
C VAL A 35 -8.45 3.65 2.55
N MET A 36 -8.00 4.81 3.04
CA MET A 36 -8.62 6.09 2.72
C MET A 36 -8.51 6.44 1.23
N LYS A 37 -7.43 6.03 0.55
CA LYS A 37 -7.30 6.16 -0.91
C LYS A 37 -8.45 5.45 -1.64
N SER A 38 -8.86 4.27 -1.16
CA SER A 38 -10.02 3.54 -1.70
C SER A 38 -11.34 4.21 -1.38
N VAL A 39 -11.52 4.72 -0.15
CA VAL A 39 -12.71 5.51 0.22
C VAL A 39 -12.85 6.75 -0.67
N ILE A 40 -11.76 7.46 -0.95
CA ILE A 40 -11.77 8.60 -1.88
C ILE A 40 -12.23 8.16 -3.28
N THR A 41 -11.76 7.02 -3.76
CA THR A 41 -12.16 6.47 -5.07
C THR A 41 -13.66 6.19 -5.12
N LEU A 42 -14.25 5.67 -4.05
CA LEU A 42 -15.70 5.45 -3.93
C LEU A 42 -16.46 6.78 -3.83
N PHE A 43 -15.93 7.73 -3.03
CA PHE A 43 -16.52 9.07 -2.90
C PHE A 43 -16.54 9.84 -4.23
N GLU A 44 -15.50 9.74 -5.05
CA GLU A 44 -15.46 10.39 -6.36
C GLU A 44 -16.58 9.92 -7.30
N LYS A 45 -17.01 8.66 -7.16
CA LYS A 45 -18.16 8.10 -7.90
C LYS A 45 -19.50 8.57 -7.35
N GLU A 46 -19.58 8.74 -6.02
CA GLU A 46 -20.82 9.06 -5.30
C GLU A 46 -20.60 10.24 -4.35
N ARG A 47 -20.29 11.43 -4.89
CA ARG A 47 -19.93 12.63 -4.11
C ARG A 47 -20.96 13.11 -3.10
N LYS A 48 -22.23 12.68 -3.21
CA LYS A 48 -23.32 13.02 -2.29
C LYS A 48 -23.55 11.95 -1.22
N ASN A 49 -22.81 10.84 -1.24
CA ASN A 49 -22.97 9.76 -0.29
C ASN A 49 -22.49 10.22 1.10
N GLN A 50 -23.43 10.37 2.04
CA GLN A 50 -23.18 10.84 3.39
C GLN A 50 -22.28 9.91 4.20
N LYS A 51 -22.33 8.60 3.91
CA LYS A 51 -21.45 7.61 4.55
C LYS A 51 -19.98 7.90 4.26
N TYR A 52 -19.63 8.13 2.98
CA TYR A 52 -18.24 8.43 2.60
C TYR A 52 -17.78 9.77 3.15
N MET A 53 -18.65 10.76 3.13
CA MET A 53 -18.35 12.08 3.73
C MET A 53 -18.05 11.97 5.22
N LYS A 54 -18.88 11.23 5.98
CA LYS A 54 -18.67 11.00 7.42
C LYS A 54 -17.34 10.28 7.70
N ILE A 55 -17.03 9.24 6.90
CA ILE A 55 -15.76 8.50 7.01
C ILE A 55 -14.57 9.45 6.80
N ILE A 56 -14.59 10.26 5.74
CA ILE A 56 -13.51 11.22 5.42
C ILE A 56 -13.34 12.24 6.55
N GLU A 57 -14.43 12.81 7.07
CA GLU A 57 -14.38 13.81 8.17
C GLU A 57 -13.82 13.21 9.46
N ASN A 58 -14.23 11.99 9.81
CA ASN A 58 -13.76 11.29 10.99
C ASN A 58 -12.27 10.93 10.86
N TYR A 59 -11.83 10.46 9.69
CA TYR A 59 -10.42 10.19 9.39
C TYR A 59 -9.56 11.46 9.56
N ILE A 60 -9.94 12.58 8.92
CA ILE A 60 -9.20 13.84 9.04
C ILE A 60 -9.07 14.26 10.51
N LYS A 61 -10.15 14.15 11.28
CA LYS A 61 -10.13 14.47 12.72
C LYS A 61 -9.14 13.58 13.47
N THR A 62 -9.15 12.29 13.21
CA THR A 62 -8.24 11.31 13.84
C THR A 62 -6.78 11.60 13.48
N GLU A 63 -6.47 11.85 12.21
CA GLU A 63 -5.10 12.18 11.82
C GLU A 63 -4.62 13.52 12.39
N CYS A 64 -5.50 14.50 12.57
CA CYS A 64 -5.18 15.73 13.30
C CYS A 64 -4.82 15.51 14.78
N GLU A 65 -5.31 14.44 15.39
CA GLU A 65 -4.92 14.02 16.73
C GLU A 65 -3.59 13.27 16.72
N HIS A 66 -3.38 12.36 15.74
CA HIS A 66 -2.17 11.56 15.60
C HIS A 66 -0.91 12.41 15.33
N ILE A 67 -0.99 13.49 14.55
CA ILE A 67 0.17 14.36 14.28
C ILE A 67 0.65 15.16 15.50
N ASN A 68 -0.01 15.08 16.65
CA ASN A 68 0.53 15.62 17.91
C ASN A 68 1.58 14.69 18.55
N PHE A 69 1.75 13.49 18.03
CA PHE A 69 2.78 12.54 18.40
C PHE A 69 3.92 12.54 17.38
N HIS A 70 4.84 11.57 17.48
CA HIS A 70 5.93 11.45 16.51
C HIS A 70 5.36 11.16 15.10
N PRO A 71 5.74 11.92 14.06
CA PRO A 71 5.12 11.77 12.73
C PRO A 71 5.20 10.37 12.14
N ALA A 72 6.32 9.66 12.36
CA ALA A 72 6.53 8.28 11.92
C ALA A 72 6.23 7.23 13.01
N GLU A 73 5.35 7.56 14.00
CA GLU A 73 4.75 6.54 14.83
C GLU A 73 3.85 5.65 13.96
N PRO A 74 4.16 4.36 13.80
CA PRO A 74 3.44 3.55 12.84
C PRO A 74 2.05 3.11 13.30
N LYS A 75 1.84 2.98 14.63
CA LYS A 75 0.75 2.18 15.18
C LYS A 75 0.09 2.85 16.38
N PHE A 76 -1.22 3.00 16.32
CA PHE A 76 -2.04 3.63 17.36
C PHE A 76 -3.10 2.68 17.92
N LEU A 77 -3.38 2.82 19.21
CA LEU A 77 -4.54 2.22 19.87
C LEU A 77 -5.84 2.88 19.37
N LEU A 78 -6.98 2.27 19.67
CA LEU A 78 -8.29 2.79 19.26
C LEU A 78 -8.72 4.05 20.02
N ASP A 79 -8.07 4.34 21.14
CA ASP A 79 -8.20 5.62 21.87
C ASP A 79 -7.29 6.73 21.30
N LYS A 80 -6.58 6.42 20.18
CA LYS A 80 -5.70 7.31 19.41
C LYS A 80 -4.37 7.63 20.09
N THR A 81 -4.00 6.90 21.15
CA THR A 81 -2.66 7.00 21.73
C THR A 81 -1.69 6.06 21.01
N PRO A 82 -0.38 6.38 20.94
CA PRO A 82 0.62 5.49 20.35
C PRO A 82 0.66 4.14 21.07
N TYR A 83 0.91 3.08 20.31
CA TYR A 83 1.22 1.78 20.87
C TYR A 83 2.63 1.80 21.46
N LEU A 84 2.75 1.62 22.79
CA LEU A 84 4.03 1.76 23.51
C LEU A 84 4.85 0.47 23.63
N GLY A 85 4.36 -0.66 23.11
CA GLY A 85 5.12 -1.93 23.08
C GLY A 85 6.26 -1.91 22.06
N ASP A 86 7.07 -2.96 22.08
CA ASP A 86 8.15 -3.16 21.12
C ASP A 86 7.58 -3.25 19.69
N TRP A 87 8.09 -2.41 18.80
CA TRP A 87 7.67 -2.35 17.41
C TRP A 87 8.75 -1.68 16.55
N GLY A 88 8.80 -2.02 15.26
CA GLY A 88 9.72 -1.37 14.32
C GLY A 88 9.44 0.12 14.16
N ARG A 89 10.34 0.99 14.66
CA ARG A 89 10.25 2.45 14.58
C ARG A 89 11.60 3.08 14.20
N PRO A 90 11.62 4.20 13.45
CA PRO A 90 10.48 4.85 12.79
C PRO A 90 10.05 4.09 11.53
N GLN A 91 8.82 4.38 11.02
CA GLN A 91 8.36 3.95 9.69
C GLN A 91 8.04 5.20 8.85
N ASN A 92 8.98 5.56 7.97
CA ASN A 92 8.94 6.82 7.23
C ASN A 92 8.00 6.81 6.01
N ASP A 93 7.40 5.67 5.70
CA ASP A 93 6.38 5.52 4.66
C ASP A 93 5.01 6.06 5.10
N GLY A 94 4.66 5.91 6.38
CA GLY A 94 3.38 6.33 6.95
C GLY A 94 3.07 7.81 6.73
N PRO A 95 3.94 8.76 7.15
CA PRO A 95 3.75 10.19 6.91
C PRO A 95 3.60 10.53 5.43
N ALA A 96 4.44 9.96 4.56
CA ALA A 96 4.38 10.23 3.13
C ALA A 96 3.05 9.75 2.50
N LEU A 97 2.57 8.56 2.86
CA LEU A 97 1.28 8.04 2.39
C LEU A 97 0.10 8.86 2.91
N ARG A 98 0.12 9.24 4.19
CA ARG A 98 -0.90 10.11 4.80
C ARG A 98 -0.94 11.46 4.10
N GLY A 99 0.22 12.05 3.82
CA GLY A 99 0.37 13.30 3.08
C GLY A 99 -0.21 13.21 1.67
N ILE A 100 0.09 12.15 0.90
CA ILE A 100 -0.47 11.91 -0.45
C ILE A 100 -2.00 11.86 -0.40
N VAL A 101 -2.56 11.15 0.58
CA VAL A 101 -4.01 11.04 0.74
C VAL A 101 -4.64 12.39 1.11
N CYS A 102 -4.01 13.15 2.01
CA CYS A 102 -4.48 14.48 2.37
C CYS A 102 -4.42 15.48 1.19
N LEU A 103 -3.38 15.42 0.35
CA LEU A 103 -3.32 16.18 -0.90
C LEU A 103 -4.46 15.83 -1.86
N LYS A 104 -4.77 14.53 -1.99
CA LYS A 104 -5.90 14.07 -2.79
C LYS A 104 -7.24 14.58 -2.23
N LEU A 105 -7.43 14.55 -0.92
CA LEU A 105 -8.61 15.11 -0.26
C LEU A 105 -8.73 16.63 -0.46
N LEU A 106 -7.62 17.38 -0.43
CA LEU A 106 -7.62 18.81 -0.77
C LEU A 106 -8.17 19.08 -2.17
N LYS A 107 -7.86 18.20 -3.13
CA LYS A 107 -8.31 18.34 -4.52
C LYS A 107 -9.80 17.98 -4.69
N VAL A 108 -10.27 16.88 -4.06
CA VAL A 108 -11.57 16.28 -4.39
C VAL A 108 -12.68 16.57 -3.37
N TYR A 109 -12.35 16.76 -2.08
CA TYR A 109 -13.33 16.92 -1.03
C TYR A 109 -13.74 18.39 -0.80
N GLY A 110 -12.79 19.30 -0.90
CA GLY A 110 -13.03 20.75 -0.85
C GLY A 110 -13.41 21.33 0.54
N ARG A 111 -13.51 20.47 1.58
CA ARG A 111 -13.78 20.84 2.97
C ARG A 111 -12.56 20.56 3.85
N LYS A 112 -12.58 21.09 5.10
CA LYS A 112 -11.51 20.80 6.08
C LYS A 112 -10.09 21.18 5.60
N GLN A 113 -9.98 22.20 4.74
CA GLN A 113 -8.70 22.58 4.12
C GLN A 113 -7.63 22.91 5.15
N LYS A 114 -7.97 23.62 6.25
CA LYS A 114 -7.01 23.95 7.31
C LYS A 114 -6.48 22.71 8.02
N ASP A 115 -7.36 21.76 8.34
CA ASP A 115 -6.98 20.50 8.99
C ASP A 115 -6.09 19.66 8.07
N LEU A 116 -6.47 19.54 6.79
CA LEU A 116 -5.67 18.85 5.78
C LEU A 116 -4.29 19.48 5.59
N LEU A 117 -4.19 20.81 5.49
CA LEU A 117 -2.92 21.50 5.36
C LEU A 117 -2.05 21.33 6.61
N LYS A 118 -2.65 21.32 7.83
CA LYS A 118 -1.92 21.05 9.07
C LYS A 118 -1.26 19.67 9.02
N ILE A 119 -1.98 18.64 8.58
CA ILE A 119 -1.43 17.27 8.44
C ILE A 119 -0.34 17.26 7.38
N ILE A 120 -0.59 17.83 6.20
CA ILE A 120 0.38 17.87 5.09
C ILE A 120 1.67 18.55 5.51
N PHE A 121 1.63 19.70 6.17
CA PHE A 121 2.82 20.42 6.58
C PHE A 121 3.62 19.68 7.66
N ASN A 122 2.94 19.03 8.61
CA ASN A 122 3.60 18.17 9.59
C ASN A 122 4.36 17.01 8.91
N ASP A 123 3.71 16.31 7.99
CA ASP A 123 4.27 15.16 7.31
C ASP A 123 5.35 15.56 6.30
N LEU A 124 5.21 16.73 5.68
CA LEU A 124 6.18 17.28 4.73
C LEU A 124 7.47 17.70 5.43
N SER A 125 7.38 18.45 6.55
CA SER A 125 8.55 18.80 7.36
C SER A 125 9.32 17.55 7.75
N TYR A 126 8.63 16.58 8.33
CA TYR A 126 9.24 15.32 8.74
C TYR A 126 9.88 14.57 7.56
N THR A 127 9.18 14.48 6.43
CA THR A 127 9.69 13.75 5.25
C THR A 127 10.98 14.41 4.72
N ILE A 128 11.07 15.74 4.72
CA ILE A 128 12.26 16.47 4.30
C ILE A 128 13.41 16.23 5.29
N GLU A 129 13.15 16.35 6.59
CA GLU A 129 14.16 16.18 7.65
C GLU A 129 14.74 14.76 7.69
N GLN A 130 13.90 13.74 7.42
CA GLN A 130 14.25 12.32 7.49
C GLN A 130 14.53 11.69 6.13
N LEU A 131 14.73 12.50 5.10
CA LEU A 131 14.84 12.00 3.72
C LEU A 131 16.01 11.04 3.52
N GLU A 132 17.13 11.27 4.20
CA GLU A 132 18.36 10.47 4.08
C GLU A 132 18.50 9.42 5.20
N GLU A 133 17.61 9.43 6.17
CA GLU A 133 17.69 8.57 7.34
C GLU A 133 17.09 7.18 7.07
N PRO A 134 17.65 6.11 7.69
CA PRO A 134 17.09 4.78 7.61
C PRO A 134 15.82 4.66 8.46
N CYS A 135 14.99 3.68 8.13
CA CYS A 135 13.76 3.37 8.87
C CYS A 135 13.44 1.88 8.79
N PHE A 136 12.39 1.45 9.49
CA PHE A 136 11.85 0.11 9.26
C PHE A 136 11.08 0.05 7.95
N ASP A 137 11.13 -1.13 7.34
CA ASP A 137 10.44 -1.43 6.08
C ASP A 137 8.91 -1.57 6.26
N LEU A 138 8.22 -1.67 5.16
CA LEU A 138 6.78 -1.89 5.09
C LEU A 138 6.32 -3.18 5.80
N TRP A 139 7.21 -4.20 5.92
CA TRP A 139 6.92 -5.45 6.63
C TRP A 139 7.25 -5.38 8.13
N GLU A 140 7.82 -4.23 8.58
CA GLU A 140 8.13 -3.94 10.00
C GLU A 140 9.24 -4.83 10.59
N GLU A 141 10.12 -5.37 9.74
CA GLU A 141 11.14 -6.36 10.10
C GLU A 141 12.57 -5.86 9.97
N GLU A 142 12.88 -5.09 8.92
CA GLU A 142 14.25 -4.70 8.58
C GLU A 142 14.47 -3.20 8.74
N TYR A 143 15.55 -2.83 9.42
CA TYR A 143 15.97 -1.44 9.56
C TYR A 143 17.02 -1.09 8.51
N GLY A 144 16.72 -0.12 7.65
CA GLY A 144 17.59 0.25 6.55
C GLY A 144 16.94 1.23 5.57
N TYR A 145 17.29 1.09 4.31
CA TYR A 145 16.79 1.89 3.20
C TYR A 145 15.93 1.04 2.28
N HIS A 146 14.72 1.48 1.99
CA HIS A 146 13.70 0.66 1.32
C HIS A 146 13.15 1.38 0.09
N LEU A 147 13.16 0.70 -1.05
CA LEU A 147 12.66 1.23 -2.32
C LEU A 147 11.18 1.67 -2.19
N TYR A 148 10.38 0.87 -1.48
CA TYR A 148 8.99 1.22 -1.19
C TYR A 148 8.87 2.60 -0.53
N THR A 149 9.58 2.81 0.58
CA THR A 149 9.58 4.08 1.32
C THR A 149 10.06 5.24 0.44
N ARG A 150 11.15 5.02 -0.33
CA ARG A 150 11.66 6.04 -1.26
C ARG A 150 10.66 6.41 -2.35
N MET A 151 9.92 5.44 -2.90
CA MET A 151 8.88 5.72 -3.89
C MET A 151 7.78 6.62 -3.33
N VAL A 152 7.25 6.32 -2.15
CA VAL A 152 6.16 7.12 -1.55
C VAL A 152 6.62 8.49 -1.08
N GLN A 153 7.84 8.60 -0.53
CA GLN A 153 8.46 9.88 -0.18
C GLN A 153 8.64 10.77 -1.42
N TYR A 154 9.24 10.24 -2.48
CA TYR A 154 9.43 10.97 -3.73
C TYR A 154 8.11 11.44 -4.32
N LYS A 155 7.12 10.57 -4.37
CA LYS A 155 5.76 10.91 -4.81
C LYS A 155 5.16 12.06 -4.01
N PHE A 156 5.25 11.98 -2.69
CA PHE A 156 4.71 13.01 -1.79
C PHE A 156 5.37 14.37 -2.02
N LEU A 157 6.71 14.40 -2.09
CA LEU A 157 7.47 15.62 -2.33
C LEU A 157 7.14 16.26 -3.68
N CYS A 158 7.05 15.46 -4.76
CA CYS A 158 6.63 15.94 -6.08
C CYS A 158 5.23 16.55 -6.04
N GLU A 159 4.26 15.83 -5.45
CA GLU A 159 2.88 16.33 -5.39
C GLU A 159 2.73 17.60 -4.55
N CYS A 160 3.55 17.77 -3.51
CA CYS A 160 3.60 19.01 -2.74
C CYS A 160 4.21 20.15 -3.54
N LEU A 161 5.37 19.92 -4.19
CA LEU A 161 6.09 20.93 -4.96
C LEU A 161 5.22 21.53 -6.09
N TYR A 162 4.47 20.68 -6.78
CA TYR A 162 3.63 21.10 -7.90
C TYR A 162 2.18 21.43 -7.52
N SER A 163 1.87 21.48 -6.21
CA SER A 163 0.54 21.85 -5.72
C SER A 163 0.39 23.36 -5.61
N ASP A 164 -0.64 23.92 -6.23
CA ASP A 164 -1.03 25.32 -6.05
C ASP A 164 -1.56 25.66 -4.64
N LYS A 165 -1.86 24.64 -3.84
CA LYS A 165 -2.44 24.76 -2.49
C LYS A 165 -1.42 24.59 -1.37
N VAL A 166 -0.22 24.08 -1.68
CA VAL A 166 0.83 23.82 -0.70
C VAL A 166 2.00 24.75 -1.00
N GLN A 167 2.24 25.68 -0.08
CA GLN A 167 3.43 26.56 -0.13
C GLN A 167 4.26 26.31 1.12
N TYR A 168 5.45 25.74 0.95
CA TYR A 168 6.35 25.38 2.03
C TYR A 168 7.78 25.81 1.67
N GLU A 169 8.36 26.69 2.50
CA GLU A 169 9.63 27.38 2.17
C GLU A 169 10.80 26.41 1.97
N ASP A 170 10.86 25.33 2.77
CA ASP A 170 11.97 24.38 2.71
C ASP A 170 11.84 23.39 1.54
N LEU A 171 10.66 23.30 0.89
CA LEU A 171 10.46 22.43 -0.25
C LEU A 171 10.84 23.14 -1.55
N ASN A 172 11.80 22.58 -2.27
CA ASN A 172 12.26 23.08 -3.55
C ASN A 172 12.74 21.94 -4.45
N GLU A 173 13.05 22.25 -5.71
CA GLU A 173 13.50 21.25 -6.69
C GLU A 173 14.75 20.48 -6.25
N ARG A 174 15.64 21.10 -5.45
CA ARG A 174 16.84 20.42 -4.94
C ARG A 174 16.48 19.26 -4.02
N ILE A 175 15.50 19.42 -3.14
CA ILE A 175 15.02 18.36 -2.23
C ILE A 175 14.37 17.22 -3.05
N VAL A 176 13.53 17.56 -4.02
CA VAL A 176 12.89 16.58 -4.90
C VAL A 176 13.92 15.81 -5.71
N ASN A 177 14.92 16.51 -6.30
CA ASN A 177 16.01 15.86 -7.04
C ASN A 177 16.83 14.95 -6.14
N ARG A 178 17.12 15.36 -4.90
CA ARG A 178 17.81 14.50 -3.93
C ARG A 178 17.02 13.23 -3.62
N SER A 179 15.70 13.35 -3.42
CA SER A 179 14.82 12.18 -3.22
C SER A 179 14.85 11.21 -4.40
N ARG A 180 14.88 11.73 -5.63
CA ARG A 180 15.02 10.92 -6.84
C ARG A 180 16.39 10.20 -6.92
N GLU A 181 17.48 10.88 -6.56
CA GLU A 181 18.81 10.25 -6.49
C GLU A 181 18.81 9.08 -5.51
N LEU A 182 18.26 9.27 -4.31
CA LEU A 182 18.16 8.23 -3.29
C LEU A 182 17.31 7.04 -3.75
N LEU A 183 16.21 7.28 -4.47
CA LEU A 183 15.42 6.23 -5.11
C LEU A 183 16.26 5.49 -6.16
N GLY A 184 17.07 6.20 -6.93
CA GLY A 184 17.97 5.64 -7.93
C GLY A 184 19.01 4.67 -7.36
N HIS A 185 19.42 4.80 -6.09
CA HIS A 185 20.37 3.91 -5.44
C HIS A 185 19.87 2.45 -5.34
N HIS A 186 18.58 2.22 -5.48
CA HIS A 186 18.00 0.88 -5.50
C HIS A 186 18.13 0.15 -6.85
N PHE A 187 18.70 0.82 -7.86
CA PHE A 187 18.86 0.28 -9.20
C PHE A 187 20.34 0.18 -9.56
N SER A 188 20.78 -1.00 -10.00
CA SER A 188 22.16 -1.22 -10.46
C SER A 188 22.16 -2.14 -11.69
N GLY A 189 22.36 -1.54 -12.86
CA GLY A 189 22.18 -2.25 -14.13
C GLY A 189 20.76 -2.80 -14.24
N ASP A 190 20.64 -4.11 -14.44
CA ASP A 190 19.33 -4.79 -14.54
C ASP A 190 18.75 -5.21 -13.18
N ASN A 191 19.48 -4.99 -12.09
CA ASN A 191 19.05 -5.40 -10.77
C ASN A 191 18.26 -4.30 -10.04
N ILE A 192 17.25 -4.75 -9.27
CA ILE A 192 16.49 -3.93 -8.34
C ILE A 192 16.69 -4.51 -6.95
N TYR A 193 17.13 -3.66 -6.03
CA TYR A 193 17.29 -3.98 -4.62
C TYR A 193 16.16 -3.36 -3.83
N SER A 194 15.26 -4.18 -3.30
CA SER A 194 14.12 -3.68 -2.52
C SER A 194 14.56 -3.03 -1.22
N SER A 195 15.64 -3.56 -0.60
CA SER A 195 16.15 -3.06 0.68
C SER A 195 17.64 -3.30 0.83
N TYR A 196 18.32 -2.37 1.49
CA TYR A 196 19.71 -2.52 1.93
C TYR A 196 19.90 -1.91 3.33
N ASP A 197 20.85 -2.43 4.10
CA ASP A 197 21.14 -1.94 5.44
C ASP A 197 21.94 -0.63 5.43
N ILE A 198 22.25 -0.11 6.61
CA ILE A 198 23.04 1.12 6.80
C ILE A 198 24.50 1.00 6.33
N HIS A 199 24.99 -0.21 6.06
CA HIS A 199 26.32 -0.49 5.54
C HIS A 199 26.31 -0.77 4.03
N GLY A 200 25.15 -0.70 3.37
CA GLY A 200 24.97 -0.98 1.94
C GLY A 200 24.84 -2.46 1.61
N GLN A 201 24.68 -3.34 2.60
CA GLN A 201 24.44 -4.75 2.37
C GLN A 201 22.98 -4.98 1.93
N ILE A 202 22.79 -5.73 0.86
CA ILE A 202 21.45 -6.05 0.35
C ILE A 202 20.73 -6.95 1.36
N LEU A 203 19.56 -6.52 1.81
CA LEU A 203 18.72 -7.26 2.73
C LEU A 203 17.75 -8.19 1.99
N ARG A 204 17.16 -7.69 0.90
CA ARG A 204 16.17 -8.44 0.11
C ARG A 204 16.30 -8.15 -1.37
N GLU A 205 16.23 -9.18 -2.20
CA GLU A 205 16.30 -9.08 -3.66
C GLU A 205 14.94 -9.23 -4.35
N CYS A 206 14.09 -10.09 -3.83
CA CYS A 206 12.84 -10.50 -4.46
C CYS A 206 11.68 -10.24 -3.50
N ASP A 207 11.20 -9.01 -3.48
CA ASP A 207 10.24 -8.50 -2.49
C ASP A 207 9.06 -7.82 -3.18
N SER A 208 7.83 -8.24 -2.87
CA SER A 208 6.60 -7.71 -3.46
C SER A 208 6.29 -6.27 -3.05
N SER A 209 7.01 -5.73 -2.06
CA SER A 209 6.94 -4.31 -1.69
C SER A 209 7.21 -3.39 -2.88
N VAL A 210 8.00 -3.83 -3.86
CA VAL A 210 8.25 -3.07 -5.09
C VAL A 210 6.95 -2.87 -5.89
N LEU A 211 6.17 -3.93 -6.10
CA LEU A 211 4.89 -3.85 -6.84
C LEU A 211 3.85 -3.07 -6.04
N LEU A 212 3.81 -3.24 -4.71
CA LEU A 212 2.94 -2.46 -3.82
C LEU A 212 3.29 -0.97 -3.87
N GLY A 213 4.58 -0.63 -3.84
CA GLY A 213 5.04 0.75 -3.97
C GLY A 213 4.57 1.40 -5.26
N LEU A 214 4.70 0.71 -6.39
CA LEU A 214 4.19 1.18 -7.69
C LEU A 214 2.67 1.43 -7.65
N SER A 215 1.89 0.54 -7.03
CA SER A 215 0.45 0.73 -6.85
C SER A 215 0.14 1.94 -5.97
N HIS A 216 0.86 2.09 -4.86
CA HIS A 216 0.58 3.16 -3.90
C HIS A 216 0.93 4.55 -4.42
N VAL A 217 1.85 4.65 -5.38
CA VAL A 217 2.13 5.89 -6.12
C VAL A 217 1.31 6.04 -7.41
N ASP A 218 0.26 5.23 -7.58
CA ASP A 218 -0.64 5.24 -8.76
C ASP A 218 0.12 5.00 -10.09
N TYR A 219 1.25 4.28 -10.07
CA TYR A 219 2.14 4.06 -11.23
C TYR A 219 2.60 5.36 -11.91
N LYS A 220 2.70 6.44 -11.15
CA LYS A 220 3.07 7.79 -11.62
C LYS A 220 4.11 8.39 -10.72
N LEU A 221 5.35 8.29 -11.14
CA LEU A 221 6.49 8.96 -10.54
C LEU A 221 7.15 9.83 -11.62
N ASP A 222 7.34 11.10 -11.34
CA ASP A 222 7.97 12.02 -12.29
C ASP A 222 9.40 11.56 -12.58
N GLU A 223 9.78 11.52 -13.86
CA GLU A 223 11.10 11.10 -14.34
C GLU A 223 11.53 9.67 -13.92
N PHE A 224 10.57 8.83 -13.47
CA PHE A 224 10.80 7.43 -13.16
C PHE A 224 9.84 6.56 -13.98
N ASP A 225 10.41 5.69 -14.81
CA ASP A 225 9.62 4.77 -15.63
C ASP A 225 9.17 3.55 -14.81
N CYS A 226 7.95 3.62 -14.29
CA CYS A 226 7.30 2.51 -13.58
C CYS A 226 7.09 1.26 -14.45
N PHE A 227 7.28 1.36 -15.76
CA PHE A 227 7.08 0.29 -16.73
C PHE A 227 8.36 -0.09 -17.48
N SER A 228 9.52 0.31 -16.95
CA SER A 228 10.81 -0.06 -17.49
C SER A 228 11.00 -1.57 -17.56
N ASP A 229 11.88 -2.03 -18.42
CA ASP A 229 12.17 -3.46 -18.57
C ASP A 229 12.76 -4.04 -17.29
N ASN A 230 13.51 -3.25 -16.50
CA ASN A 230 14.00 -3.69 -15.18
C ASN A 230 12.85 -4.05 -14.24
N ILE A 231 11.81 -3.23 -14.15
CA ILE A 231 10.62 -3.50 -13.33
C ILE A 231 9.87 -4.73 -13.85
N LYS A 232 9.68 -4.84 -15.17
CA LYS A 232 9.04 -6.03 -15.78
C LYS A 232 9.82 -7.31 -15.47
N ASN A 233 11.14 -7.28 -15.66
CA ASN A 233 12.01 -8.41 -15.38
C ASN A 233 12.00 -8.79 -13.90
N TYR A 234 11.96 -7.80 -13.01
CA TYR A 234 11.79 -8.03 -11.58
C TYR A 234 10.47 -8.75 -11.26
N ALA A 235 9.36 -8.30 -11.83
CA ALA A 235 8.06 -8.94 -11.65
C ALA A 235 8.04 -10.38 -12.23
N TYR A 236 8.65 -10.62 -13.40
CA TYR A 236 8.82 -11.98 -13.94
C TYR A 236 9.66 -12.87 -13.04
N LYS A 237 10.77 -12.34 -12.49
CA LYS A 237 11.62 -13.07 -11.53
C LYS A 237 10.78 -13.47 -10.30
N MET A 238 9.94 -12.58 -9.77
CA MET A 238 9.06 -12.89 -8.65
C MET A 238 8.06 -14.01 -8.99
N ILE A 239 7.38 -13.94 -10.14
CA ILE A 239 6.46 -14.98 -10.59
C ILE A 239 7.19 -16.34 -10.65
N SER A 240 8.39 -16.39 -11.23
CA SER A 240 9.19 -17.61 -11.33
C SER A 240 9.54 -18.17 -9.96
N VAL A 241 10.15 -17.37 -9.09
CA VAL A 241 10.58 -17.76 -7.75
C VAL A 241 9.42 -18.30 -6.92
N PHE A 242 8.31 -17.58 -6.86
CA PHE A 242 7.16 -18.00 -6.06
C PHE A 242 6.40 -19.20 -6.68
N THR A 243 6.43 -19.39 -8.00
CA THR A 243 5.87 -20.58 -8.64
C THR A 243 6.66 -21.84 -8.27
N ASP A 244 7.96 -21.71 -8.05
CA ASP A 244 8.80 -22.86 -7.67
C ASP A 244 8.64 -23.24 -6.20
N ILE A 245 8.41 -22.27 -5.32
CA ILE A 245 8.31 -22.52 -3.86
C ILE A 245 6.89 -22.72 -3.34
N TYR A 246 5.86 -22.39 -4.14
CA TYR A 246 4.45 -22.55 -3.74
C TYR A 246 3.73 -23.61 -4.59
N PRO A 247 3.56 -24.87 -4.09
CA PRO A 247 2.83 -25.92 -4.81
C PRO A 247 1.41 -25.51 -5.22
N ILE A 248 0.76 -24.65 -4.41
CA ILE A 248 -0.60 -24.15 -4.67
C ILE A 248 -0.70 -23.40 -6.01
N ASN A 249 0.38 -22.75 -6.48
CA ASN A 249 0.41 -22.02 -7.74
C ASN A 249 0.12 -22.95 -8.92
N LYS A 250 0.77 -24.12 -8.95
CA LYS A 250 0.54 -25.14 -9.98
C LYS A 250 -0.82 -25.80 -9.83
N LYS A 251 -1.26 -26.09 -8.59
CA LYS A 251 -2.53 -26.74 -8.29
C LYS A 251 -3.74 -25.92 -8.74
N LEU A 252 -3.74 -24.62 -8.50
CA LEU A 252 -4.84 -23.71 -8.83
C LEU A 252 -4.65 -22.95 -10.15
N ASN A 253 -3.47 -23.05 -10.74
CA ASN A 253 -3.06 -22.23 -11.89
C ASN A 253 -3.26 -20.73 -11.59
N ILE A 254 -2.65 -20.26 -10.50
CA ILE A 254 -2.64 -18.85 -10.03
C ILE A 254 -1.20 -18.51 -9.63
N PRO A 255 -0.62 -17.41 -10.10
CA PRO A 255 0.73 -16.96 -9.71
C PRO A 255 0.68 -16.21 -8.36
N PHE A 256 0.36 -16.92 -7.28
CA PHE A 256 0.42 -16.31 -5.96
C PHE A 256 1.83 -15.85 -5.63
N LEU A 257 1.96 -14.66 -5.06
CA LEU A 257 3.21 -14.11 -4.54
C LEU A 257 3.20 -14.07 -3.01
N GLY A 258 4.38 -14.23 -2.42
CA GLY A 258 4.65 -13.93 -1.01
C GLY A 258 5.16 -12.51 -0.81
N ARG A 259 5.58 -12.19 0.42
CA ARG A 259 6.24 -10.91 0.71
C ARG A 259 7.61 -10.85 0.01
N TYR A 260 8.49 -11.76 0.34
CA TYR A 260 9.85 -11.87 -0.21
C TYR A 260 10.36 -13.32 -0.19
N PHE A 261 11.40 -13.57 -0.95
CA PHE A 261 12.07 -14.88 -0.95
C PHE A 261 12.67 -15.17 0.44
N ASN A 262 12.52 -16.40 0.94
CA ASN A 262 12.93 -16.84 2.28
C ASN A 262 12.15 -16.19 3.46
N ASP A 263 10.95 -15.66 3.21
CA ASP A 263 10.05 -15.26 4.28
C ASP A 263 9.79 -16.43 5.28
N LYS A 264 9.88 -16.12 6.58
CA LYS A 264 9.69 -17.11 7.65
C LYS A 264 8.43 -16.86 8.49
N TYR A 265 7.77 -15.74 8.26
CA TYR A 265 6.55 -15.41 8.98
C TYR A 265 5.45 -16.40 8.59
N PHE A 266 4.92 -17.16 9.55
CA PHE A 266 4.01 -18.30 9.32
C PHE A 266 4.54 -19.28 8.25
N ASP A 267 5.85 -19.59 8.30
CA ASP A 267 6.54 -20.48 7.36
C ASP A 267 6.62 -19.99 5.90
N GLY A 268 6.39 -18.69 5.66
CA GLY A 268 6.54 -18.05 4.36
C GLY A 268 5.50 -18.49 3.35
N ASN A 269 4.29 -18.03 3.53
CA ASN A 269 3.14 -18.34 2.69
C ASN A 269 2.88 -17.27 1.62
N PRO A 270 2.03 -17.59 0.61
CA PRO A 270 1.46 -16.57 -0.28
C PRO A 270 0.66 -15.51 0.47
N TRP A 271 0.83 -14.25 0.07
CA TRP A 271 0.08 -13.11 0.57
C TRP A 271 -0.94 -12.65 -0.47
N ILE A 272 -2.19 -12.48 -0.04
CA ILE A 272 -3.28 -12.04 -0.93
C ILE A 272 -2.96 -10.66 -1.53
N ILE A 273 -2.45 -9.73 -0.70
CA ILE A 273 -2.12 -8.38 -1.15
C ILE A 273 -1.01 -8.36 -2.22
N SER A 274 0.03 -9.17 -2.06
CA SER A 274 1.14 -9.27 -3.00
C SER A 274 0.67 -9.78 -4.37
N THR A 275 -0.25 -10.72 -4.36
CA THR A 275 -0.90 -11.27 -5.56
C THR A 275 -1.81 -10.23 -6.23
N ILE A 276 -2.57 -9.46 -5.45
CA ILE A 276 -3.39 -8.35 -5.98
C ILE A 276 -2.48 -7.32 -6.65
N ALA A 277 -1.35 -6.94 -6.03
CA ALA A 277 -0.40 -5.99 -6.61
C ALA A 277 0.18 -6.48 -7.95
N LEU A 278 0.47 -7.78 -8.10
CA LEU A 278 0.87 -8.36 -9.37
C LEU A 278 -0.21 -8.18 -10.46
N TYR A 279 -1.46 -8.48 -10.13
CA TYR A 279 -2.55 -8.30 -11.11
C TYR A 279 -2.80 -6.82 -11.41
N GLN A 280 -2.71 -5.92 -10.45
CA GLN A 280 -2.78 -4.48 -10.71
C GLN A 280 -1.70 -4.06 -11.70
N TYR A 281 -0.45 -4.48 -11.48
CA TYR A 281 0.66 -4.21 -12.40
C TYR A 281 0.40 -4.79 -13.79
N SER A 282 -0.12 -6.01 -13.88
CA SER A 282 -0.45 -6.67 -15.14
C SER A 282 -1.52 -5.94 -15.95
N PHE A 283 -2.45 -5.25 -15.30
CA PHE A 283 -3.49 -4.47 -15.98
C PHE A 283 -3.04 -3.09 -16.44
N VAL A 284 -2.04 -2.51 -15.79
CA VAL A 284 -1.58 -1.14 -16.11
C VAL A 284 -0.31 -1.12 -16.95
N CYS A 285 0.53 -2.13 -16.86
CA CYS A 285 1.81 -2.19 -17.57
C CYS A 285 1.61 -2.66 -19.02
N PRO A 286 1.96 -1.84 -20.01
CA PRO A 286 1.87 -2.23 -21.41
C PRO A 286 2.78 -3.45 -21.72
N ASN A 287 2.22 -4.44 -22.42
CA ASN A 287 2.94 -5.65 -22.85
C ASN A 287 3.53 -6.50 -21.71
N PHE A 288 3.06 -6.31 -20.48
CA PHE A 288 3.38 -7.22 -19.39
C PHE A 288 2.45 -8.44 -19.40
N TYR A 289 2.91 -9.51 -18.76
CA TYR A 289 2.18 -10.75 -18.61
C TYR A 289 0.75 -10.53 -18.07
N TYR A 290 -0.22 -11.02 -18.81
CA TYR A 290 -1.59 -11.15 -18.36
C TYR A 290 -2.20 -12.43 -18.89
N ASN A 291 -2.51 -13.36 -17.98
CA ASN A 291 -3.22 -14.59 -18.32
C ASN A 291 -4.65 -14.52 -17.78
N LYS A 292 -5.61 -14.35 -18.69
CA LYS A 292 -7.03 -14.25 -18.37
C LYS A 292 -7.57 -15.43 -17.56
N ASN A 293 -7.07 -16.64 -17.81
CA ASN A 293 -7.54 -17.84 -17.10
C ASN A 293 -7.01 -17.87 -15.65
N GLU A 294 -5.75 -17.50 -15.45
CA GLU A 294 -5.17 -17.41 -14.11
C GLU A 294 -5.86 -16.34 -13.28
N PHE A 295 -6.11 -15.17 -13.87
CA PHE A 295 -6.86 -14.11 -13.20
C PHE A 295 -8.30 -14.55 -12.85
N LYS A 296 -8.99 -15.23 -13.76
CA LYS A 296 -10.32 -15.81 -13.48
C LYS A 296 -10.26 -16.81 -12.33
N ASN A 297 -9.24 -17.67 -12.29
CA ASN A 297 -9.04 -18.62 -11.19
C ASN A 297 -8.79 -17.86 -9.88
N PHE A 298 -7.98 -16.80 -9.90
CA PHE A 298 -7.74 -15.97 -8.70
C PHE A 298 -9.02 -15.33 -8.17
N LEU A 299 -9.83 -14.71 -9.04
CA LEU A 299 -11.11 -14.14 -8.63
C LEU A 299 -12.04 -15.21 -8.07
N LYS A 300 -12.13 -16.38 -8.74
CA LYS A 300 -12.91 -17.50 -8.22
C LYS A 300 -12.41 -17.95 -6.85
N PHE A 301 -11.10 -18.07 -6.67
CA PHE A 301 -10.49 -18.42 -5.38
C PHE A 301 -10.86 -17.43 -4.27
N LEU A 302 -10.83 -16.11 -4.54
CA LEU A 302 -11.22 -15.11 -3.56
C LEU A 302 -12.71 -15.13 -3.20
N TYR A 303 -13.57 -15.57 -4.12
CA TYR A 303 -15.03 -15.52 -3.96
C TYR A 303 -15.65 -16.84 -3.49
N ASP A 304 -15.05 -17.98 -3.88
CA ASP A 304 -15.60 -19.32 -3.65
C ASP A 304 -15.58 -19.69 -2.16
N ASP A 305 -16.74 -19.95 -1.57
CA ASP A 305 -16.99 -20.38 -0.19
C ASP A 305 -16.47 -19.46 0.94
N LYS A 306 -15.59 -18.52 0.66
CA LYS A 306 -14.92 -17.68 1.67
C LYS A 306 -15.64 -16.37 1.97
N LYS A 307 -16.75 -16.06 1.33
CA LYS A 307 -17.53 -14.82 1.51
C LYS A 307 -16.64 -13.54 1.50
N LEU A 308 -15.57 -13.55 0.70
CA LEU A 308 -14.58 -12.49 0.66
C LEU A 308 -14.00 -12.16 2.05
N LEU A 309 -13.58 -13.15 2.81
CA LEU A 309 -12.93 -12.92 4.12
C LEU A 309 -11.55 -12.27 3.98
N LEU A 310 -10.89 -12.46 2.84
CA LEU A 310 -9.59 -11.87 2.47
C LEU A 310 -8.57 -11.94 3.61
N SER A 311 -8.14 -13.15 3.92
CA SER A 311 -7.10 -13.41 4.90
C SER A 311 -5.78 -12.77 4.50
N GLU A 312 -4.90 -12.54 5.43
CA GLU A 312 -3.56 -12.01 5.17
C GLU A 312 -2.79 -12.95 4.24
N GLN A 313 -2.78 -14.24 4.59
CA GLN A 313 -2.04 -15.28 3.90
C GLN A 313 -2.94 -16.48 3.60
N ILE A 314 -2.45 -17.33 2.71
CA ILE A 314 -3.00 -18.67 2.44
C ILE A 314 -1.90 -19.71 2.53
N HIS A 315 -2.22 -20.89 3.02
CA HIS A 315 -1.26 -21.98 3.11
C HIS A 315 -0.75 -22.40 1.72
N ARG A 316 0.56 -22.41 1.55
CA ARG A 316 1.24 -22.60 0.24
C ARG A 316 0.98 -23.93 -0.47
N GLU A 317 0.39 -24.93 0.23
CA GLU A 317 0.06 -26.24 -0.34
C GLU A 317 -1.45 -26.47 -0.43
N THR A 318 -2.20 -26.10 0.64
CA THR A 318 -3.63 -26.40 0.73
C THR A 318 -4.52 -25.27 0.20
N GLY A 319 -4.08 -24.01 0.35
CA GLY A 319 -4.87 -22.82 0.05
C GLY A 319 -5.81 -22.41 1.17
N GLU A 320 -5.72 -23.05 2.34
CA GLU A 320 -6.46 -22.64 3.54
C GLU A 320 -5.98 -21.28 4.07
N ASP A 321 -6.86 -20.57 4.74
CA ASP A 321 -6.54 -19.28 5.34
C ASP A 321 -5.50 -19.43 6.46
N VAL A 322 -4.52 -18.53 6.48
CA VAL A 322 -3.44 -18.46 7.48
C VAL A 322 -3.34 -17.04 8.00
N SER A 323 -2.95 -16.89 9.27
CA SER A 323 -2.88 -15.59 9.95
C SER A 323 -4.26 -14.95 10.12
N VAL A 324 -4.37 -13.61 9.99
CA VAL A 324 -5.60 -12.89 10.27
C VAL A 324 -6.55 -12.88 9.08
N GLU A 325 -7.84 -13.01 9.36
CA GLU A 325 -8.90 -12.79 8.38
C GLU A 325 -9.30 -11.30 8.29
N LYS A 326 -9.99 -10.95 7.22
CA LYS A 326 -10.57 -9.61 7.00
C LYS A 326 -9.53 -8.51 7.08
N LEU A 327 -8.35 -8.75 6.50
CA LEU A 327 -7.31 -7.75 6.43
C LEU A 327 -7.77 -6.56 5.57
N THR A 328 -7.89 -5.38 6.19
CA THR A 328 -8.51 -4.19 5.58
C THR A 328 -7.74 -3.72 4.35
N TRP A 329 -6.45 -3.82 4.38
CA TRP A 329 -5.56 -3.53 3.28
C TRP A 329 -5.89 -4.36 2.01
N ASN A 330 -6.16 -5.67 2.16
CA ASN A 330 -6.54 -6.53 1.03
C ASN A 330 -7.79 -6.04 0.31
N TYR A 331 -8.82 -5.60 1.06
CA TYR A 331 -10.02 -5.02 0.45
C TYR A 331 -9.72 -3.72 -0.30
N SER A 332 -8.85 -2.88 0.26
CA SER A 332 -8.44 -1.63 -0.38
C SER A 332 -7.76 -1.89 -1.73
N GLU A 333 -6.81 -2.83 -1.75
CA GLU A 333 -6.11 -3.18 -2.98
C GLU A 333 -7.03 -3.87 -4.01
N LEU A 334 -7.99 -4.64 -3.56
CA LEU A 334 -8.99 -5.23 -4.45
C LEU A 334 -9.90 -4.15 -5.09
N ILE A 335 -10.30 -3.11 -4.34
CA ILE A 335 -11.04 -1.96 -4.88
C ILE A 335 -10.21 -1.24 -5.95
N THR A 336 -8.92 -1.07 -5.70
CA THR A 336 -7.97 -0.45 -6.63
C THR A 336 -7.81 -1.31 -7.89
N LEU A 337 -7.70 -2.63 -7.74
CA LEU A 337 -7.64 -3.57 -8.86
C LEU A 337 -8.89 -3.45 -9.76
N PHE A 338 -10.08 -3.43 -9.18
CA PHE A 338 -11.32 -3.29 -9.94
C PHE A 338 -11.46 -1.94 -10.65
N LYS A 339 -10.84 -0.88 -10.14
CA LYS A 339 -10.74 0.40 -10.84
C LYS A 339 -9.97 0.25 -12.17
N PHE A 340 -8.86 -0.49 -12.17
CA PHE A 340 -8.08 -0.73 -13.39
C PHE A 340 -8.83 -1.62 -14.38
N ILE A 341 -9.51 -2.66 -13.92
CA ILE A 341 -10.30 -3.55 -14.76
C ILE A 341 -11.41 -2.81 -15.50
N LYS A 342 -12.14 -1.91 -14.84
CA LYS A 342 -13.19 -1.08 -15.49
C LYS A 342 -12.68 -0.23 -16.63
N ASN A 343 -11.45 0.26 -16.52
CA ASN A 343 -10.81 1.00 -17.60
C ASN A 343 -10.42 0.12 -18.78
N PHE A 344 -10.41 -1.22 -18.62
CA PHE A 344 -10.06 -2.21 -19.65
C PHE A 344 -11.26 -2.94 -20.27
N GLN A 345 -12.50 -2.46 -20.09
CA GLN A 345 -13.73 -3.02 -20.72
C GLN A 345 -13.97 -4.53 -20.42
N ILE A 346 -13.70 -4.98 -19.21
CA ILE A 346 -14.10 -6.32 -18.76
C ILE A 346 -15.46 -6.22 -18.03
N ASP A 347 -16.46 -5.65 -18.73
CA ASP A 347 -17.76 -5.31 -18.14
C ASP A 347 -18.51 -6.52 -17.56
N ASN A 348 -18.31 -7.73 -18.08
CA ASN A 348 -19.02 -8.93 -17.67
C ASN A 348 -18.48 -9.62 -16.40
N LEU A 349 -17.34 -9.21 -15.87
CA LEU A 349 -16.79 -9.79 -14.63
C LEU A 349 -17.10 -8.94 -13.39
N ILE A 350 -17.35 -7.66 -13.59
CA ILE A 350 -17.63 -6.71 -12.51
C ILE A 350 -19.07 -6.86 -12.01
N ASP A 351 -20.02 -7.16 -12.89
CA ASP A 351 -21.44 -7.38 -12.52
C ASP A 351 -21.62 -8.59 -11.59
N LEU A 352 -20.70 -9.54 -11.61
CA LEU A 352 -20.66 -10.67 -10.68
C LEU A 352 -20.23 -10.27 -9.24
N PHE A 353 -19.55 -9.12 -9.05
CA PHE A 353 -18.93 -8.73 -7.78
C PHE A 353 -19.46 -7.42 -7.18
N VAL A 354 -20.26 -6.65 -7.92
CA VAL A 354 -20.74 -5.30 -7.52
C VAL A 354 -22.24 -5.27 -7.23
N THR A 355 -22.99 -6.30 -7.54
CA THR A 355 -24.47 -6.37 -7.44
C THR A 355 -25.00 -7.07 -6.18
N GLU A 356 -24.19 -7.28 -5.14
CA GLU A 356 -24.70 -7.65 -3.81
C GLU A 356 -24.29 -6.65 -2.72
#